data_5cc133cd714f4277df60b257f0b2c485
#
_entry.id   5cc133cd714f4277df60b257f0b2c485
#
_cell.length_a   1.000
_cell.length_b   1.000
_cell.length_c   1.000
_cell.angle_alpha   90.00
_cell.angle_beta   90.00
_cell.angle_gamma   90.00
#
_symmetry.space_group_name_H-M   'P 1'
#
loop_
_entity.id
_entity.type
_entity.pdbx_description
1 polymer ?
#
loop_
_entity_poly.entity_id
_entity_poly.type
_entity_poly.pdbx_seq_one_letter_code
_entity_poly.pdbx_strand_id
1 'polypeptide(L)'
;LEIAVHDIAFEDTATKFFEQFVLIAEAINEHGLWNDEDKFFYDLLSISGSEPLQLRMQSIVGLTSLFAVSTIEKKVFDKLPDFKKRISWFENYRRKNQKFWPNEEKSDGEAMLLSLVPRERLVFLLEHLLHEEKFLSDGGIRTLSKYHEKNPYHVTINGVNYTAQYDPGDSTSDFYGGNSNWRGPVWMPLNYL
;
A
#
# COMPACT_ATOMS: atom_id res chain seq x y z
N LEU A 1 20.00 -1.12 -2.11
CA LEU A 1 20.68 -1.51 -3.35
C LEU A 1 21.76 -0.50 -3.76
N GLU A 2 21.50 0.79 -3.76
CA GLU A 2 22.49 1.84 -4.13
C GLU A 2 23.79 1.70 -3.35
N ILE A 3 23.74 1.54 -2.03
CA ILE A 3 24.92 1.33 -1.20
C ILE A 3 25.66 0.04 -1.61
N ALA A 4 24.91 -1.06 -1.78
CA ALA A 4 25.49 -2.36 -2.12
C ALA A 4 26.24 -2.35 -3.48
N VAL A 5 25.81 -1.55 -4.43
CA VAL A 5 26.49 -1.36 -5.73
C VAL A 5 27.90 -0.74 -5.59
N HIS A 6 28.11 0.03 -4.52
CA HIS A 6 29.39 0.69 -4.21
C HIS A 6 30.20 -0.08 -3.15
N ASP A 7 29.53 -0.82 -2.26
CA ASP A 7 30.18 -1.64 -1.24
C ASP A 7 29.46 -2.99 -1.13
N ILE A 8 30.11 -4.04 -1.65
CA ILE A 8 29.59 -5.40 -1.74
C ILE A 8 29.24 -5.99 -0.35
N ALA A 9 29.81 -5.49 0.74
CA ALA A 9 29.49 -5.92 2.09
C ALA A 9 28.00 -5.74 2.44
N PHE A 10 27.28 -4.86 1.74
CA PHE A 10 25.84 -4.64 1.93
C PHE A 10 24.94 -5.50 1.05
N GLU A 11 25.48 -6.39 0.21
CA GLU A 11 24.70 -7.22 -0.71
C GLU A 11 23.72 -8.17 0.03
N ASP A 12 24.18 -8.81 1.09
CA ASP A 12 23.30 -9.67 1.93
C ASP A 12 22.19 -8.86 2.62
N THR A 13 22.51 -7.66 3.08
CA THR A 13 21.51 -6.75 3.67
C THR A 13 20.47 -6.33 2.64
N ALA A 14 20.88 -5.99 1.43
CA ALA A 14 19.98 -5.64 0.31
C ALA A 14 19.06 -6.83 -0.02
N THR A 15 19.59 -8.04 -0.01
CA THR A 15 18.82 -9.28 -0.23
C THR A 15 17.74 -9.47 0.83
N LYS A 16 18.07 -9.27 2.10
CA LYS A 16 17.09 -9.38 3.19
C LYS A 16 15.97 -8.34 3.09
N PHE A 17 16.30 -7.10 2.74
CA PHE A 17 15.26 -6.07 2.51
C PHE A 17 14.36 -6.42 1.32
N PHE A 18 14.91 -6.97 0.26
CA PHE A 18 14.12 -7.44 -0.88
C PHE A 18 13.18 -8.58 -0.49
N GLU A 19 13.67 -9.59 0.26
CA GLU A 19 12.84 -10.68 0.78
C GLU A 19 11.69 -10.14 1.65
N GLN A 20 11.96 -9.17 2.54
CA GLN A 20 10.94 -8.53 3.36
C GLN A 20 9.91 -7.77 2.50
N PHE A 21 10.35 -7.05 1.47
CA PHE A 21 9.44 -6.38 0.53
C PHE A 21 8.46 -7.38 -0.10
N VAL A 22 8.94 -8.53 -0.56
CA VAL A 22 8.09 -9.58 -1.15
C VAL A 22 7.10 -10.16 -0.14
N LEU A 23 7.52 -10.37 1.11
CA LEU A 23 6.62 -10.85 2.18
C LEU A 23 5.55 -9.83 2.54
N ILE A 24 5.88 -8.54 2.58
CA ILE A 24 4.91 -7.46 2.78
C ILE A 24 3.91 -7.42 1.61
N ALA A 25 4.39 -7.54 0.37
CA ALA A 25 3.54 -7.59 -0.80
C ALA A 25 2.56 -8.78 -0.76
N GLU A 26 3.03 -9.96 -0.37
CA GLU A 26 2.17 -11.13 -0.13
C GLU A 26 1.08 -10.82 0.92
N ALA A 27 1.49 -10.30 2.07
CA ALA A 27 0.57 -10.00 3.17
C ALA A 27 -0.54 -9.02 2.75
N ILE A 28 -0.17 -7.93 2.05
CA ILE A 28 -1.14 -6.93 1.58
C ILE A 28 -2.15 -7.52 0.59
N ASN A 29 -1.70 -8.46 -0.26
CA ASN A 29 -2.55 -8.99 -1.32
C ASN A 29 -3.39 -10.22 -0.90
N GLU A 30 -2.96 -10.99 0.10
CA GLU A 30 -3.58 -12.27 0.47
C GLU A 30 -4.40 -12.25 1.76
N HIS A 31 -4.24 -11.25 2.63
CA HIS A 31 -4.90 -11.22 3.94
C HIS A 31 -6.24 -10.47 3.98
N GLY A 32 -6.90 -10.30 2.85
CA GLY A 32 -8.27 -9.73 2.82
C GLY A 32 -8.35 -8.21 3.01
N LEU A 33 -7.23 -7.50 2.86
CA LEU A 33 -7.23 -6.02 2.90
C LEU A 33 -7.89 -5.40 1.66
N TRP A 34 -7.78 -6.07 0.51
CA TRP A 34 -8.36 -5.61 -0.75
C TRP A 34 -9.87 -5.88 -0.79
N ASN A 35 -10.64 -4.88 -1.20
CA ASN A 35 -12.06 -4.99 -1.49
C ASN A 35 -12.31 -4.93 -2.99
N ASP A 36 -12.87 -6.01 -3.54
CA ASP A 36 -13.09 -6.12 -4.99
C ASP A 36 -14.26 -5.28 -5.49
N GLU A 37 -15.21 -4.94 -4.62
CA GLU A 37 -16.35 -4.08 -4.97
C GLU A 37 -15.91 -2.62 -5.08
N ASP A 38 -15.20 -2.12 -4.07
CA ASP A 38 -14.75 -0.73 -3.99
C ASP A 38 -13.43 -0.49 -4.73
N LYS A 39 -12.70 -1.56 -5.13
CA LYS A 39 -11.36 -1.47 -5.73
C LYS A 39 -10.39 -0.66 -4.87
N PHE A 40 -10.38 -0.96 -3.58
CA PHE A 40 -9.64 -0.20 -2.58
C PHE A 40 -9.12 -1.11 -1.46
N PHE A 41 -8.05 -0.71 -0.77
CA PHE A 41 -7.56 -1.39 0.43
C PHE A 41 -8.16 -0.79 1.68
N TYR A 42 -8.59 -1.66 2.59
CA TYR A 42 -9.15 -1.29 3.88
C TYR A 42 -8.42 -1.94 5.03
N ASP A 43 -8.46 -1.30 6.19
CA ASP A 43 -7.98 -1.87 7.43
C ASP A 43 -8.86 -3.04 7.86
N LEU A 44 -8.24 -4.06 8.48
CA LEU A 44 -8.93 -5.19 9.09
C LEU A 44 -8.90 -5.05 10.61
N LEU A 45 -10.07 -5.04 11.21
CA LEU A 45 -10.23 -5.12 12.65
C LEU A 45 -10.42 -6.58 13.08
N SER A 46 -9.46 -7.10 13.83
CA SER A 46 -9.56 -8.43 14.43
C SER A 46 -10.09 -8.32 15.87
N ILE A 47 -11.23 -8.91 16.12
CA ILE A 47 -11.83 -9.00 17.46
C ILE A 47 -11.80 -10.47 17.88
N SER A 48 -11.28 -10.74 19.09
CA SER A 48 -11.20 -12.11 19.60
C SER A 48 -12.55 -12.82 19.56
N GLY A 49 -12.61 -13.98 18.91
CA GLY A 49 -13.82 -14.79 18.78
C GLY A 49 -14.76 -14.38 17.63
N SER A 50 -14.36 -13.44 16.77
CA SER A 50 -15.13 -13.01 15.60
C SER A 50 -14.28 -13.09 14.33
N GLU A 51 -14.95 -13.19 13.18
CA GLU A 51 -14.29 -13.00 11.88
C GLU A 51 -13.74 -11.58 11.75
N PRO A 52 -12.60 -11.39 11.07
CA PRO A 52 -12.06 -10.06 10.83
C PRO A 52 -13.07 -9.16 10.10
N LEU A 53 -13.25 -7.95 10.61
CA LEU A 53 -14.13 -6.94 10.03
C LEU A 53 -13.32 -5.97 9.17
N GLN A 54 -13.67 -5.85 7.90
CA GLN A 54 -13.09 -4.84 7.02
C GLN A 54 -13.70 -3.46 7.32
N LEU A 55 -12.88 -2.50 7.74
CA LEU A 55 -13.32 -1.12 8.01
C LEU A 55 -13.35 -0.34 6.69
N ARG A 56 -14.51 -0.32 6.03
CA ARG A 56 -14.68 0.26 4.68
C ARG A 56 -14.68 1.79 4.69
N MET A 57 -13.62 2.34 5.23
CA MET A 57 -13.39 3.78 5.29
C MET A 57 -12.23 4.16 4.36
N GLN A 58 -12.52 4.95 3.34
CA GLN A 58 -11.54 5.38 2.35
C GLN A 58 -10.59 6.43 2.94
N SER A 59 -9.53 5.97 3.58
CA SER A 59 -8.45 6.81 4.09
C SER A 59 -7.19 6.72 3.22
N ILE A 60 -6.29 7.68 3.36
CA ILE A 60 -5.00 7.69 2.64
C ILE A 60 -4.16 6.44 2.94
N VAL A 61 -4.41 5.73 4.04
CA VAL A 61 -3.73 4.47 4.38
C VAL A 61 -3.95 3.41 3.30
N GLY A 62 -5.17 3.33 2.73
CA GLY A 62 -5.47 2.42 1.64
C GLY A 62 -4.72 2.72 0.32
N LEU A 63 -4.09 3.91 0.23
CA LEU A 63 -3.30 4.33 -0.92
C LEU A 63 -1.78 4.18 -0.71
N THR A 64 -1.33 3.80 0.48
CA THR A 64 0.11 3.77 0.83
C THR A 64 0.92 2.81 -0.02
N SER A 65 0.30 1.78 -0.58
CA SER A 65 0.97 0.86 -1.52
C SER A 65 1.45 1.54 -2.81
N LEU A 66 0.87 2.69 -3.19
CA LEU A 66 1.31 3.49 -4.34
C LEU A 66 2.71 4.10 -4.14
N PHE A 67 3.13 4.32 -2.90
CA PHE A 67 4.42 4.94 -2.58
C PHE A 67 5.56 3.93 -2.51
N ALA A 68 5.24 2.63 -2.46
CA ALA A 68 6.21 1.55 -2.42
C ALA A 68 6.43 0.96 -3.82
N VAL A 69 6.85 1.81 -4.75
CA VAL A 69 7.17 1.46 -6.13
C VAL A 69 8.61 1.88 -6.42
N SER A 70 9.38 0.97 -7.02
CA SER A 70 10.76 1.26 -7.42
C SER A 70 11.15 0.43 -8.63
N THR A 71 12.21 0.83 -9.32
CA THR A 71 12.79 0.07 -10.42
C THR A 71 14.20 -0.38 -10.07
N ILE A 72 14.54 -1.63 -10.41
CA ILE A 72 15.91 -2.13 -10.33
C ILE A 72 16.42 -2.28 -11.74
N GLU A 73 17.43 -1.48 -12.12
CA GLU A 73 18.07 -1.56 -13.43
C GLU A 73 18.91 -2.82 -13.55
N LYS A 74 19.01 -3.37 -14.75
CA LYS A 74 19.81 -4.57 -15.07
C LYS A 74 21.25 -4.43 -14.61
N LYS A 75 21.87 -3.25 -14.77
CA LYS A 75 23.24 -2.97 -14.32
C LYS A 75 23.46 -3.19 -12.82
N VAL A 76 22.41 -3.11 -11.99
CA VAL A 76 22.48 -3.41 -10.56
C VAL A 76 22.65 -4.92 -10.34
N PHE A 77 21.88 -5.74 -11.05
CA PHE A 77 22.01 -7.19 -11.00
C PHE A 77 23.39 -7.67 -11.48
N ASP A 78 23.97 -6.99 -12.47
CA ASP A 78 25.29 -7.37 -13.01
C ASP A 78 26.42 -7.04 -12.01
N LYS A 79 26.23 -6.06 -11.14
CA LYS A 79 27.17 -5.69 -10.07
C LYS A 79 26.98 -6.50 -8.78
N LEU A 80 25.81 -7.12 -8.59
CA LEU A 80 25.43 -7.84 -7.39
C LEU A 80 25.04 -9.29 -7.72
N PRO A 81 26.03 -10.16 -8.00
CA PRO A 81 25.79 -11.50 -8.51
C PRO A 81 25.10 -12.43 -7.49
N ASP A 82 25.39 -12.31 -6.21
CA ASP A 82 24.76 -13.13 -5.16
C ASP A 82 23.32 -12.69 -4.91
N PHE A 83 23.05 -11.39 -4.93
CA PHE A 83 21.71 -10.82 -4.91
C PHE A 83 20.87 -11.34 -6.09
N LYS A 84 21.40 -11.25 -7.32
CA LYS A 84 20.75 -11.78 -8.53
C LYS A 84 20.41 -13.26 -8.41
N LYS A 85 21.37 -14.07 -7.97
CA LYS A 85 21.21 -15.52 -7.76
C LYS A 85 20.13 -15.82 -6.71
N ARG A 86 20.15 -15.09 -5.59
CA ARG A 86 19.21 -15.25 -4.49
C ARG A 86 17.78 -14.88 -4.89
N ILE A 87 17.60 -13.77 -5.60
CA ILE A 87 16.29 -13.34 -6.11
C ILE A 87 15.74 -14.37 -7.10
N SER A 88 16.55 -14.83 -8.06
CA SER A 88 16.10 -15.83 -9.03
C SER A 88 15.70 -17.15 -8.36
N TRP A 89 16.43 -17.56 -7.34
CA TRP A 89 16.06 -18.74 -6.53
C TRP A 89 14.74 -18.50 -5.78
N PHE A 90 14.59 -17.34 -5.14
CA PHE A 90 13.41 -17.00 -4.35
C PHE A 90 12.16 -16.86 -5.22
N GLU A 91 12.28 -16.23 -6.38
CA GLU A 91 11.22 -16.16 -7.40
C GLU A 91 10.76 -17.56 -7.81
N ASN A 92 11.71 -18.42 -8.21
CA ASN A 92 11.40 -19.79 -8.64
C ASN A 92 10.72 -20.60 -7.53
N TYR A 93 11.20 -20.46 -6.29
CA TYR A 93 10.59 -21.10 -5.13
C TYR A 93 9.16 -20.66 -4.91
N ARG A 94 8.89 -19.34 -4.97
CA ARG A 94 7.56 -18.79 -4.76
C ARG A 94 6.59 -19.18 -5.87
N ARG A 95 6.99 -19.06 -7.12
CA ARG A 95 6.18 -19.48 -8.28
C ARG A 95 5.85 -20.96 -8.24
N LYS A 96 6.81 -21.83 -7.89
CA LYS A 96 6.58 -23.27 -7.73
C LYS A 96 5.55 -23.59 -6.65
N ASN A 97 5.50 -22.79 -5.58
CA ASN A 97 4.56 -22.97 -4.47
C ASN A 97 3.29 -22.09 -4.61
N GLN A 98 3.02 -21.54 -5.79
CA GLN A 98 1.85 -20.69 -6.09
C GLN A 98 1.68 -19.52 -5.14
N LYS A 99 2.79 -18.96 -4.65
CA LYS A 99 2.81 -17.80 -3.77
C LYS A 99 2.90 -16.51 -4.58
N PHE A 100 2.35 -15.45 -4.03
CA PHE A 100 2.41 -14.12 -4.63
C PHE A 100 3.85 -13.71 -4.99
N TRP A 101 3.99 -13.10 -6.18
CA TRP A 101 5.23 -12.49 -6.64
C TRP A 101 4.95 -11.08 -7.16
N PRO A 102 5.61 -10.04 -6.62
CA PRO A 102 5.27 -8.64 -6.89
C PRO A 102 5.63 -8.16 -8.30
N ASN A 103 6.27 -8.99 -9.10
CA ASN A 103 6.69 -8.64 -10.46
C ASN A 103 6.21 -9.73 -11.45
N GLU A 104 4.99 -9.55 -11.97
CA GLU A 104 4.43 -10.47 -12.97
C GLU A 104 4.82 -10.10 -14.41
N GLU A 105 5.07 -8.82 -14.69
CA GLU A 105 5.46 -8.34 -16.01
C GLU A 105 6.99 -8.26 -16.10
N LYS A 106 7.56 -9.02 -17.05
CA LYS A 106 8.91 -8.75 -17.51
C LYS A 106 8.88 -7.41 -18.22
N SER A 107 9.46 -6.38 -17.61
CA SER A 107 9.82 -5.18 -18.34
C SER A 107 10.71 -5.58 -19.53
N ASP A 108 10.84 -4.74 -20.54
CA ASP A 108 11.59 -4.97 -21.81
C ASP A 108 13.10 -5.34 -21.63
N GLY A 109 13.46 -5.92 -20.50
CA GLY A 109 14.79 -6.50 -20.24
C GLY A 109 15.81 -5.57 -19.62
N GLU A 110 15.53 -4.26 -19.50
CA GLU A 110 16.50 -3.31 -18.93
C GLU A 110 16.29 -2.96 -17.46
N ALA A 111 15.04 -3.08 -16.96
CA ALA A 111 14.72 -2.82 -15.57
C ALA A 111 13.61 -3.76 -15.05
N MET A 112 13.61 -4.03 -13.77
CA MET A 112 12.56 -4.75 -13.06
C MET A 112 11.77 -3.74 -12.23
N LEU A 113 10.45 -3.68 -12.45
CA LEU A 113 9.55 -2.89 -11.63
C LEU A 113 9.22 -3.67 -10.35
N LEU A 114 9.45 -3.06 -9.21
CA LEU A 114 8.98 -3.53 -7.91
C LEU A 114 7.75 -2.74 -7.51
N SER A 115 6.66 -3.43 -7.19
CA SER A 115 5.44 -2.85 -6.65
C SER A 115 4.84 -3.77 -5.59
N LEU A 116 4.28 -3.22 -4.52
CA LEU A 116 3.59 -4.01 -3.50
C LEU A 116 2.31 -4.65 -4.04
N VAL A 117 1.72 -4.12 -5.10
CA VAL A 117 0.44 -4.58 -5.64
C VAL A 117 0.51 -4.80 -7.14
N PRO A 118 -0.33 -5.69 -7.71
CA PRO A 118 -0.41 -5.90 -9.15
C PRO A 118 -0.81 -4.63 -9.89
N ARG A 119 -0.40 -4.53 -11.15
CA ARG A 119 -0.68 -3.38 -12.02
C ARG A 119 -2.16 -2.98 -12.05
N GLU A 120 -3.05 -3.95 -12.11
CA GLU A 120 -4.49 -3.70 -12.12
C GLU A 120 -4.95 -2.92 -10.88
N ARG A 121 -4.49 -3.34 -9.69
CA ARG A 121 -4.80 -2.63 -8.44
C ARG A 121 -4.17 -1.24 -8.37
N LEU A 122 -2.94 -1.08 -8.92
CA LEU A 122 -2.30 0.24 -9.04
C LEU A 122 -3.16 1.22 -9.83
N VAL A 123 -3.73 0.79 -10.96
CA VAL A 123 -4.60 1.64 -11.79
C VAL A 123 -5.82 2.10 -10.98
N PHE A 124 -6.52 1.19 -10.31
CA PHE A 124 -7.67 1.55 -9.49
C PHE A 124 -7.32 2.51 -8.34
N LEU A 125 -6.19 2.27 -7.67
CA LEU A 125 -5.74 3.17 -6.60
C LEU A 125 -5.39 4.56 -7.12
N LEU A 126 -4.77 4.67 -8.30
CA LEU A 126 -4.51 5.94 -8.96
C LEU A 126 -5.81 6.67 -9.36
N GLU A 127 -6.82 5.93 -9.83
CA GLU A 127 -8.15 6.50 -10.10
C GLU A 127 -8.77 7.08 -8.82
N HIS A 128 -8.67 6.38 -7.69
CA HIS A 128 -9.11 6.92 -6.40
C HIS A 128 -8.30 8.17 -5.99
N LEU A 129 -6.97 8.10 -6.09
CA LEU A 129 -6.06 9.18 -5.70
C LEU A 129 -6.33 10.47 -6.46
N LEU A 130 -6.52 10.35 -7.78
CA LEU A 130 -6.64 11.50 -8.70
C LEU A 130 -8.08 12.00 -8.87
N HIS A 131 -9.04 11.42 -8.15
CA HIS A 131 -10.45 11.83 -8.24
C HIS A 131 -10.75 12.97 -7.26
N GLU A 132 -11.25 14.11 -7.75
CA GLU A 132 -11.52 15.32 -6.95
C GLU A 132 -12.61 15.11 -5.88
N GLU A 133 -13.62 14.29 -6.17
CA GLU A 133 -14.65 13.92 -5.18
C GLU A 133 -14.20 12.84 -4.19
N LYS A 134 -12.93 12.41 -4.29
CA LYS A 134 -12.31 11.45 -3.36
C LYS A 134 -11.08 12.09 -2.69
N PHE A 135 -9.90 11.88 -3.24
CA PHE A 135 -8.65 12.24 -2.55
C PHE A 135 -7.99 13.52 -3.10
N LEU A 136 -8.11 13.82 -4.38
CA LEU A 136 -7.45 14.99 -4.96
C LEU A 136 -8.13 16.29 -4.50
N SER A 137 -7.33 17.26 -4.06
CA SER A 137 -7.79 18.62 -3.76
C SER A 137 -6.74 19.65 -4.18
N ASP A 138 -7.13 20.93 -4.23
CA ASP A 138 -6.22 22.03 -4.52
C ASP A 138 -5.07 22.14 -3.51
N GLY A 139 -5.27 21.66 -2.29
CA GLY A 139 -4.26 21.63 -1.20
C GLY A 139 -3.41 20.37 -1.16
N GLY A 140 -3.67 19.38 -2.03
CA GLY A 140 -2.99 18.09 -2.04
C GLY A 140 -3.94 16.91 -1.83
N ILE A 141 -3.36 15.75 -1.53
CA ILE A 141 -4.10 14.51 -1.33
C ILE A 141 -4.72 14.48 0.07
N ARG A 142 -6.04 14.33 0.13
CA ARG A 142 -6.81 14.29 1.38
C ARG A 142 -6.46 13.07 2.23
N THR A 143 -6.46 13.25 3.52
CA THR A 143 -6.24 12.14 4.50
C THR A 143 -7.43 11.18 4.54
N LEU A 144 -8.65 11.73 4.45
CA LEU A 144 -9.90 11.00 4.34
C LEU A 144 -10.61 11.40 3.05
N SER A 145 -11.15 10.43 2.32
CA SER A 145 -11.86 10.69 1.07
C SER A 145 -13.06 11.60 1.28
N LYS A 146 -13.22 12.61 0.42
CA LYS A 146 -14.41 13.48 0.36
C LYS A 146 -15.71 12.69 0.10
N TYR A 147 -15.61 11.47 -0.41
CA TYR A 147 -16.74 10.56 -0.54
C TYR A 147 -17.54 10.45 0.77
N HIS A 148 -16.86 10.47 1.92
CA HIS A 148 -17.47 10.37 3.24
C HIS A 148 -18.18 11.65 3.73
N GLU A 149 -18.17 12.74 2.96
CA GLU A 149 -19.01 13.90 3.22
C GLU A 149 -20.51 13.56 3.07
N LYS A 150 -20.84 12.81 2.02
CA LYS A 150 -22.22 12.39 1.70
C LYS A 150 -22.52 10.95 2.12
N ASN A 151 -21.50 10.16 2.39
CA ASN A 151 -21.57 8.74 2.75
C ASN A 151 -20.72 8.47 4.01
N PRO A 152 -21.12 8.96 5.18
CA PRO A 152 -20.42 8.66 6.43
C PRO A 152 -20.31 7.17 6.64
N TYR A 153 -19.15 6.71 7.11
CA TYR A 153 -18.95 5.32 7.47
C TYR A 153 -19.37 5.07 8.92
N HIS A 154 -20.22 4.08 9.13
CA HIS A 154 -20.70 3.70 10.44
C HIS A 154 -20.31 2.26 10.76
N VAL A 155 -19.84 2.01 11.99
CA VAL A 155 -19.56 0.67 12.48
C VAL A 155 -19.94 0.54 13.94
N THR A 156 -20.52 -0.61 14.31
CA THR A 156 -20.86 -0.94 15.69
C THR A 156 -19.88 -1.99 16.19
N ILE A 157 -19.13 -1.69 17.26
CA ILE A 157 -18.16 -2.58 17.88
C ILE A 157 -18.53 -2.73 19.35
N ASN A 158 -18.78 -3.95 19.79
CA ASN A 158 -19.19 -4.24 21.18
C ASN A 158 -20.37 -3.39 21.69
N GLY A 159 -21.34 -3.11 20.81
CA GLY A 159 -22.52 -2.30 21.15
C GLY A 159 -22.29 -0.78 21.15
N VAL A 160 -21.09 -0.33 20.84
CA VAL A 160 -20.77 1.10 20.67
C VAL A 160 -20.74 1.46 19.19
N ASN A 161 -21.44 2.52 18.82
CA ASN A 161 -21.48 3.03 17.46
C ASN A 161 -20.34 4.02 17.23
N TYR A 162 -19.61 3.82 16.13
CA TYR A 162 -18.53 4.70 15.69
C TYR A 162 -18.87 5.23 14.30
N THR A 163 -18.53 6.49 14.06
CA THR A 163 -18.76 7.15 12.78
C THR A 163 -17.48 7.82 12.30
N ALA A 164 -17.14 7.65 11.02
CA ALA A 164 -16.13 8.43 10.33
C ALA A 164 -16.78 9.24 9.23
N GLN A 165 -16.57 10.55 9.25
CA GLN A 165 -17.16 11.49 8.31
C GLN A 165 -16.09 12.45 7.80
N TYR A 166 -16.20 12.85 6.53
CA TYR A 166 -15.35 13.92 6.00
C TYR A 166 -15.93 15.29 6.39
N ASP A 167 -15.20 15.96 7.25
CA ASP A 167 -15.52 17.31 7.70
C ASP A 167 -14.45 18.30 7.21
N PRO A 168 -14.80 19.37 6.47
CA PRO A 168 -13.80 20.35 5.98
C PRO A 168 -13.11 21.17 7.05
N GLY A 169 -13.58 21.16 8.29
CA GLY A 169 -12.99 21.80 9.45
C GLY A 169 -12.55 20.79 10.50
N ASP A 170 -12.91 21.06 11.74
CA ASP A 170 -12.66 20.13 12.84
C ASP A 170 -13.52 18.87 12.72
N SER A 171 -12.98 17.76 13.13
CA SER A 171 -13.71 16.49 13.13
C SER A 171 -14.89 16.55 14.09
N THR A 172 -16.05 16.07 13.64
CA THR A 172 -17.24 15.93 14.46
C THR A 172 -17.38 14.54 15.07
N SER A 173 -16.45 13.64 14.78
CA SER A 173 -16.44 12.27 15.28
C SER A 173 -15.14 11.92 15.98
N ASP A 174 -15.23 11.10 17.05
CA ASP A 174 -14.08 10.63 17.82
C ASP A 174 -13.40 9.41 17.21
N PHE A 175 -14.04 8.75 16.27
CA PHE A 175 -13.60 7.43 15.84
C PHE A 175 -12.42 7.48 14.93
N TYR A 176 -12.36 8.10 13.90
CA TYR A 176 -11.22 8.10 13.00
C TYR A 176 -11.07 9.50 12.46
N GLY A 177 -10.21 10.19 13.09
CA GLY A 177 -9.99 11.55 12.86
C GLY A 177 -10.35 12.03 11.48
N GLY A 178 -11.41 12.73 11.33
CA GLY A 178 -11.69 13.50 10.16
C GLY A 178 -10.51 14.40 9.83
N ASN A 179 -10.74 15.56 9.30
CA ASN A 179 -9.67 16.48 8.89
C ASN A 179 -8.77 16.95 10.04
N SER A 180 -9.24 16.92 11.28
CA SER A 180 -8.52 17.40 12.47
C SER A 180 -7.76 16.30 13.23
N ASN A 181 -7.60 15.11 12.68
CA ASN A 181 -6.76 14.09 13.29
C ASN A 181 -5.27 14.52 13.28
N TRP A 182 -4.42 13.71 13.94
CA TRP A 182 -2.98 13.97 14.02
C TRP A 182 -2.28 14.10 12.64
N ARG A 183 -2.90 13.61 11.53
CA ARG A 183 -2.40 13.76 10.16
C ARG A 183 -2.83 15.06 9.51
N GLY A 184 -3.87 15.72 10.06
CA GLY A 184 -4.52 16.87 9.43
C GLY A 184 -5.33 16.52 8.17
N PRO A 185 -5.90 17.51 7.48
CA PRO A 185 -6.71 17.30 6.28
C PRO A 185 -5.90 16.78 5.09
N VAL A 186 -4.63 17.17 5.00
CA VAL A 186 -3.66 16.73 4.00
C VAL A 186 -2.39 16.28 4.73
N TRP A 187 -2.02 15.03 4.58
CA TRP A 187 -0.81 14.52 5.23
C TRP A 187 0.42 14.77 4.36
N MET A 188 1.13 15.83 4.66
CA MET A 188 2.22 16.35 3.84
C MET A 188 3.34 15.35 3.51
N PRO A 189 3.78 14.46 4.43
CA PRO A 189 4.80 13.47 4.09
C PRO A 189 4.44 12.58 2.89
N LEU A 190 3.17 12.17 2.78
CA LEU A 190 2.71 11.37 1.63
C LEU A 190 2.43 12.21 0.36
N ASN A 191 2.36 13.52 0.47
CA ASN A 191 2.25 14.41 -0.68
C ASN A 191 3.61 14.76 -1.30
N TYR A 192 4.69 14.46 -0.58
CA TYR A 192 6.06 14.61 -1.08
C TYR A 192 6.50 13.39 -1.90
N LEU A 193 6.04 12.19 -1.56
CA LEU A 193 6.37 10.93 -2.22
C LEU A 193 5.58 10.75 -3.51
#